data_41f39a136df1db0dd4df8d38e66aa6ec
#
_entry.id   41f39a136df1db0dd4df8d38e66aa6ec
#
_cell.length_a   1.000
_cell.length_b   1.000
_cell.length_c   1.000
_cell.angle_alpha   90.00
_cell.angle_beta   90.00
_cell.angle_gamma   90.00
#
_symmetry.space_group_name_H-M   'P 1'
#
loop_
_entity.id
_entity.type
_entity.pdbx_description
1 polymer ?
#
loop_
_entity_poly.entity_id
_entity_poly.type
_entity_poly.pdbx_seq_one_letter_code
_entity_poly.pdbx_strand_id
1 'polypeptide(L)'
;GNQFAESVLREQLSQSNLKPIDRHMVQEMVFGVIRNMILLDTWIDEKATRPPGKTRARTILRLGLYQIAFMDRIPEHAAVHETVATARDLRLHSQSGFINAILRGFLREKAIFLKRLEDWKTTQANIAYSHPNWLFKKWKKQFGDTEANKILQWNNQIPSSYARWNPLCG
;
A
#
# COMPACT_ATOMS: atom_id res chain seq x y z
N GLY A 1 15.61 -1.18 -15.58
CA GLY A 1 16.46 -0.30 -14.81
C GLY A 1 16.19 -0.44 -13.33
N ASN A 2 17.23 -0.60 -12.51
CA ASN A 2 17.16 -0.69 -11.04
C ASN A 2 17.07 0.73 -10.45
N GLN A 3 15.93 1.39 -10.58
CA GLN A 3 15.70 2.67 -9.89
C GLN A 3 14.91 2.42 -8.61
N PHE A 4 15.30 3.10 -7.53
CA PHE A 4 14.51 3.08 -6.29
C PHE A 4 13.22 3.88 -6.47
N ALA A 5 12.13 3.40 -5.88
CA ALA A 5 10.82 4.06 -5.96
C ALA A 5 10.88 5.53 -5.51
N GLU A 6 11.69 5.85 -4.51
CA GLU A 6 11.91 7.21 -4.05
C GLU A 6 12.51 8.12 -5.13
N SER A 7 13.52 7.66 -5.85
CA SER A 7 14.17 8.44 -6.90
C SER A 7 13.21 8.73 -8.05
N VAL A 8 12.47 7.71 -8.48
CA VAL A 8 11.44 7.86 -9.53
C VAL A 8 10.34 8.82 -9.09
N LEU A 9 9.84 8.66 -7.87
CA LEU A 9 8.78 9.52 -7.36
C LEU A 9 9.26 10.97 -7.22
N ARG A 10 10.46 11.21 -6.71
CA ARG A 10 11.06 12.54 -6.58
C ARG A 10 11.18 13.23 -7.94
N GLU A 11 11.67 12.51 -8.96
CA GLU A 11 11.78 13.02 -10.32
C GLU A 11 10.41 13.43 -10.89
N GLN A 12 9.41 12.54 -10.79
CA GLN A 12 8.07 12.81 -11.27
C GLN A 12 7.41 14.00 -10.54
N LEU A 13 7.58 14.08 -9.21
CA LEU A 13 7.04 15.19 -8.44
C LEU A 13 7.74 16.51 -8.72
N SER A 14 9.04 16.51 -9.03
CA SER A 14 9.78 17.74 -9.37
C SER A 14 9.30 18.35 -10.69
N GLN A 15 8.83 17.52 -11.62
CA GLN A 15 8.29 17.94 -12.91
C GLN A 15 6.78 18.28 -12.86
N SER A 16 6.13 18.04 -11.73
CA SER A 16 4.69 18.27 -11.56
C SER A 16 4.40 19.67 -11.01
N ASN A 17 3.26 20.25 -11.42
CA ASN A 17 2.72 21.50 -10.88
C ASN A 17 1.81 21.28 -9.66
N LEU A 18 1.95 20.14 -8.96
CA LEU A 18 1.15 19.83 -7.78
C LEU A 18 1.47 20.76 -6.61
N LYS A 19 0.42 21.15 -5.87
CA LYS A 19 0.59 21.88 -4.61
C LYS A 19 1.30 21.00 -3.57
N PRO A 20 1.97 21.58 -2.57
CA PRO A 20 2.70 20.80 -1.54
C PRO A 20 1.82 19.73 -0.85
N ILE A 21 0.56 20.05 -0.57
CA ILE A 21 -0.37 19.11 0.06
C ILE A 21 -0.68 17.91 -0.83
N ASP A 22 -0.84 18.14 -2.14
CA ASP A 22 -1.12 17.07 -3.11
C ASP A 22 0.12 16.19 -3.32
N ARG A 23 1.32 16.78 -3.32
CA ARG A 23 2.58 16.04 -3.36
C ARG A 23 2.72 15.12 -2.15
N HIS A 24 2.35 15.60 -0.96
CA HIS A 24 2.35 14.80 0.27
C HIS A 24 1.40 13.61 0.16
N MET A 25 0.19 13.85 -0.34
CA MET A 25 -0.80 12.80 -0.56
C MET A 25 -0.30 11.74 -1.56
N VAL A 26 0.31 12.15 -2.66
CA VAL A 26 0.90 11.22 -3.64
C VAL A 26 2.02 10.40 -3.01
N GLN A 27 2.90 11.02 -2.21
CA GLN A 27 3.97 10.31 -1.50
C GLN A 27 3.40 9.30 -0.50
N GLU A 28 2.39 9.69 0.29
CA GLU A 28 1.71 8.82 1.22
C GLU A 28 1.10 7.60 0.51
N MET A 29 0.38 7.81 -0.60
CA MET A 29 -0.19 6.71 -1.39
C MET A 29 0.88 5.77 -1.95
N VAL A 30 1.91 6.30 -2.59
CA VAL A 30 2.94 5.48 -3.24
C VAL A 30 3.71 4.66 -2.22
N PHE A 31 4.23 5.30 -1.17
CA PHE A 31 4.98 4.58 -0.14
C PHE A 31 4.10 3.68 0.72
N GLY A 32 2.86 4.07 0.95
CA GLY A 32 1.87 3.27 1.65
C GLY A 32 1.53 1.98 0.89
N VAL A 33 1.30 2.07 -0.42
CA VAL A 33 1.09 0.90 -1.27
C VAL A 33 2.30 -0.01 -1.29
N ILE A 34 3.52 0.54 -1.44
CA ILE A 34 4.75 -0.26 -1.44
C ILE A 34 4.93 -0.98 -0.10
N ARG A 35 4.73 -0.28 1.01
CA ARG A 35 4.86 -0.82 2.38
C ARG A 35 3.85 -1.93 2.66
N ASN A 36 2.64 -1.84 2.10
CA ASN A 36 1.55 -2.80 2.33
C ASN A 36 1.30 -3.73 1.15
N MET A 37 2.25 -3.88 0.24
CA MET A 37 2.04 -4.54 -1.05
C MET A 37 1.59 -5.99 -0.92
N ILE A 38 2.18 -6.78 0.01
CA ILE A 38 1.82 -8.19 0.22
C ILE A 38 0.43 -8.30 0.83
N LEU A 39 0.09 -7.45 1.80
CA LEU A 39 -1.23 -7.40 2.40
C LEU A 39 -2.31 -7.06 1.36
N LEU A 40 -2.08 -6.01 0.56
CA LEU A 40 -3.00 -5.59 -0.50
C LEU A 40 -3.17 -6.67 -1.57
N ASP A 41 -2.09 -7.35 -1.94
CA ASP A 41 -2.15 -8.47 -2.87
C ASP A 41 -2.97 -9.64 -2.31
N THR A 42 -2.80 -9.96 -1.03
CA THR A 42 -3.59 -11.00 -0.37
C THR A 42 -5.09 -10.66 -0.43
N TRP A 43 -5.46 -9.42 -0.15
CA TRP A 43 -6.85 -8.96 -0.24
C TRP A 43 -7.41 -9.01 -1.68
N ILE A 44 -6.60 -8.65 -2.68
CA ILE A 44 -6.99 -8.76 -4.09
C ILE A 44 -7.24 -10.22 -4.45
N ASP A 45 -6.32 -11.11 -4.06
CA ASP A 45 -6.38 -12.54 -4.41
C ASP A 45 -7.57 -13.25 -3.74
N GLU A 46 -7.95 -12.82 -2.55
CA GLU A 46 -9.14 -13.34 -1.88
C GLU A 46 -10.45 -12.84 -2.49
N LYS A 47 -10.49 -11.61 -2.99
CA LYS A 47 -11.72 -11.04 -3.58
C LYS A 47 -11.92 -11.41 -5.04
N ALA A 48 -10.88 -11.80 -5.74
CA ALA A 48 -10.93 -12.08 -7.16
C ALA A 48 -11.01 -13.58 -7.45
N THR A 49 -12.07 -14.03 -8.11
CA THR A 49 -12.17 -15.43 -8.60
C THR A 49 -11.00 -15.77 -9.53
N ARG A 50 -10.52 -14.81 -10.30
CA ARG A 50 -9.32 -14.90 -11.14
C ARG A 50 -8.45 -13.67 -10.88
N PRO A 51 -7.51 -13.75 -9.94
CA PRO A 51 -6.65 -12.62 -9.61
C PRO A 51 -5.85 -12.14 -10.83
N PRO A 52 -5.77 -10.83 -11.06
CA PRO A 52 -4.92 -10.30 -12.11
C PRO A 52 -3.46 -10.57 -11.74
N GLY A 53 -2.65 -11.03 -12.69
CA GLY A 53 -1.22 -11.20 -12.50
C GLY A 53 -0.51 -9.87 -12.13
N LYS A 54 0.81 -9.81 -12.26
CA LYS A 54 1.59 -8.56 -12.05
C LYS A 54 1.31 -7.56 -13.19
N THR A 55 0.13 -6.96 -13.19
CA THR A 55 -0.38 -6.09 -14.25
C THR A 55 -0.65 -4.68 -13.73
N ARG A 56 -0.90 -3.75 -14.67
CA ARG A 56 -1.36 -2.39 -14.33
C ARG A 56 -2.65 -2.42 -13.50
N ALA A 57 -3.58 -3.34 -13.81
CA ALA A 57 -4.83 -3.47 -13.06
C ALA A 57 -4.58 -3.82 -11.58
N ARG A 58 -3.63 -4.73 -11.28
CA ARG A 58 -3.25 -5.03 -9.90
C ARG A 58 -2.68 -3.80 -9.19
N THR A 59 -1.85 -3.01 -9.86
CA THR A 59 -1.32 -1.77 -9.29
C THR A 59 -2.42 -0.77 -8.96
N ILE A 60 -3.40 -0.61 -9.86
CA ILE A 60 -4.56 0.27 -9.63
C ILE A 60 -5.42 -0.26 -8.48
N LEU A 61 -5.65 -1.57 -8.40
CA LEU A 61 -6.38 -2.18 -7.29
C LEU A 61 -5.68 -1.93 -5.95
N ARG A 62 -4.35 -2.07 -5.88
CA ARG A 62 -3.57 -1.73 -4.67
C ARG A 62 -3.78 -0.28 -4.24
N LEU A 63 -3.74 0.67 -5.20
CA LEU A 63 -4.00 2.09 -4.91
C LEU A 63 -5.41 2.32 -4.36
N GLY A 64 -6.43 1.74 -4.97
CA GLY A 64 -7.80 1.87 -4.51
C GLY A 64 -8.03 1.24 -3.13
N LEU A 65 -7.52 0.03 -2.91
CA LEU A 65 -7.63 -0.64 -1.61
C LEU A 65 -6.88 0.11 -0.51
N TYR A 66 -5.68 0.63 -0.81
CA TYR A 66 -4.92 1.43 0.15
C TYR A 66 -5.69 2.69 0.58
N GLN A 67 -6.27 3.42 -0.38
CA GLN A 67 -7.09 4.58 -0.09
C GLN A 67 -8.29 4.22 0.79
N ILE A 68 -9.03 3.16 0.44
CA ILE A 68 -10.21 2.72 1.19
C ILE A 68 -9.84 2.27 2.62
N ALA A 69 -8.72 1.57 2.79
CA ALA A 69 -8.37 0.93 4.06
C ALA A 69 -7.59 1.85 5.03
N PHE A 70 -6.78 2.77 4.51
CA PHE A 70 -5.76 3.48 5.29
C PHE A 70 -5.76 5.00 5.15
N MET A 71 -6.58 5.57 4.25
CA MET A 71 -6.64 7.03 4.06
C MET A 71 -8.00 7.59 4.49
N ASP A 72 -8.18 7.76 5.79
CA ASP A 72 -9.48 8.21 6.38
C ASP A 72 -9.96 9.58 5.86
N ARG A 73 -9.05 10.39 5.30
CA ARG A 73 -9.38 11.70 4.73
C ARG A 73 -10.04 11.61 3.35
N ILE A 74 -9.99 10.45 2.69
CA ILE A 74 -10.60 10.24 1.39
C ILE A 74 -11.92 9.51 1.59
N PRO A 75 -13.06 10.10 1.16
CA PRO A 75 -14.33 9.40 1.21
C PRO A 75 -14.27 8.10 0.39
N GLU A 76 -14.75 7.00 0.95
CA GLU A 76 -14.64 5.66 0.35
C GLU A 76 -15.26 5.59 -1.06
N HIS A 77 -16.39 6.27 -1.27
CA HIS A 77 -17.02 6.34 -2.59
C HIS A 77 -16.16 7.10 -3.62
N ALA A 78 -15.47 8.15 -3.16
CA ALA A 78 -14.55 8.90 -4.01
C ALA A 78 -13.32 8.05 -4.37
N ALA A 79 -12.74 7.32 -3.40
CA ALA A 79 -11.63 6.40 -3.64
C ALA A 79 -11.97 5.37 -4.73
N VAL A 80 -13.18 4.78 -4.68
CA VAL A 80 -13.64 3.83 -5.71
C VAL A 80 -13.79 4.53 -7.05
N HIS A 81 -14.49 5.68 -7.10
CA HIS A 81 -14.77 6.41 -8.34
C HIS A 81 -13.48 6.82 -9.05
N GLU A 82 -12.58 7.50 -8.34
CA GLU A 82 -11.31 8.00 -8.89
C GLU A 82 -10.37 6.85 -9.33
N THR A 83 -10.35 5.75 -8.58
CA THR A 83 -9.56 4.57 -8.98
C THR A 83 -10.08 3.96 -10.29
N VAL A 84 -11.39 3.90 -10.46
CA VAL A 84 -12.01 3.39 -11.71
C VAL A 84 -11.82 4.37 -12.86
N ALA A 85 -11.89 5.68 -12.62
CA ALA A 85 -11.60 6.71 -13.60
C ALA A 85 -10.13 6.62 -14.08
N THR A 86 -9.18 6.54 -13.14
CA THR A 86 -7.75 6.33 -13.43
C THR A 86 -7.51 5.08 -14.27
N ALA A 87 -8.23 3.97 -14.01
CA ALA A 87 -8.12 2.77 -14.84
C ALA A 87 -8.52 3.03 -16.30
N ARG A 88 -9.57 3.82 -16.53
CA ARG A 88 -10.02 4.20 -17.88
C ARG A 88 -9.01 5.12 -18.56
N ASP A 89 -8.47 6.12 -17.87
CA ASP A 89 -7.47 7.05 -18.38
C ASP A 89 -6.19 6.31 -18.80
N LEU A 90 -5.83 5.25 -18.07
CA LEU A 90 -4.72 4.36 -18.41
C LEU A 90 -5.06 3.29 -19.46
N ARG A 91 -6.19 3.46 -20.17
CA ARG A 91 -6.67 2.58 -21.25
C ARG A 91 -6.98 1.15 -20.82
N LEU A 92 -7.37 0.95 -19.54
CA LEU A 92 -7.82 -0.34 -19.01
C LEU A 92 -9.35 -0.46 -19.01
N HIS A 93 -10.01 0.04 -20.06
CA HIS A 93 -11.47 0.08 -20.16
C HIS A 93 -12.13 -1.29 -19.94
N SER A 94 -11.58 -2.35 -20.55
CA SER A 94 -12.09 -3.72 -20.40
C SER A 94 -11.98 -4.26 -18.97
N GLN A 95 -11.08 -3.70 -18.15
CA GLN A 95 -10.85 -4.13 -16.77
C GLN A 95 -11.51 -3.19 -15.74
N SER A 96 -12.06 -2.05 -16.16
CA SER A 96 -12.64 -1.06 -15.25
C SER A 96 -13.84 -1.62 -14.46
N GLY A 97 -14.66 -2.45 -15.10
CA GLY A 97 -15.78 -3.14 -14.45
C GLY A 97 -15.31 -4.13 -13.37
N PHE A 98 -14.27 -4.90 -13.68
CA PHE A 98 -13.63 -5.82 -12.73
C PHE A 98 -13.03 -5.06 -11.53
N ILE A 99 -12.28 -3.97 -11.79
CA ILE A 99 -11.70 -3.13 -10.73
C ILE A 99 -12.80 -2.57 -9.83
N ASN A 100 -13.88 -2.04 -10.40
CA ASN A 100 -15.02 -1.53 -9.63
C ASN A 100 -15.67 -2.64 -8.78
N ALA A 101 -15.84 -3.84 -9.32
CA ALA A 101 -16.45 -4.96 -8.60
C ALA A 101 -15.60 -5.38 -7.37
N ILE A 102 -14.27 -5.47 -7.53
CA ILE A 102 -13.34 -5.81 -6.44
C ILE A 102 -13.37 -4.73 -5.36
N LEU A 103 -13.24 -3.45 -5.72
CA LEU A 103 -13.21 -2.35 -4.74
C LEU A 103 -14.54 -2.23 -3.97
N ARG A 104 -15.69 -2.34 -4.67
CA ARG A 104 -17.00 -2.33 -4.00
C ARG A 104 -17.23 -3.58 -3.15
N GLY A 105 -16.73 -4.74 -3.60
CA GLY A 105 -16.76 -5.97 -2.81
C GLY A 105 -15.95 -5.85 -1.52
N PHE A 106 -14.75 -5.29 -1.61
CA PHE A 106 -13.93 -5.00 -0.43
C PHE A 106 -14.62 -4.01 0.51
N LEU A 107 -15.16 -2.92 -0.04
CA LEU A 107 -15.82 -1.87 0.74
C LEU A 107 -16.99 -2.42 1.59
N ARG A 108 -17.80 -3.29 1.01
CA ARG A 108 -18.91 -3.94 1.76
C ARG A 108 -18.44 -4.80 2.93
N GLU A 109 -17.24 -5.34 2.86
CA GLU A 109 -16.66 -6.22 3.86
C GLU A 109 -15.47 -5.59 4.60
N LYS A 110 -15.25 -4.28 4.44
CA LYS A 110 -14.09 -3.56 5.00
C LYS A 110 -13.86 -3.87 6.48
N ALA A 111 -14.91 -3.84 7.28
CA ALA A 111 -14.81 -4.11 8.72
C ALA A 111 -14.28 -5.54 9.00
N ILE A 112 -14.68 -6.52 8.18
CA ILE A 112 -14.21 -7.91 8.30
C ILE A 112 -12.73 -8.00 7.94
N PHE A 113 -12.31 -7.35 6.86
CA PHE A 113 -10.90 -7.31 6.44
C PHE A 113 -10.00 -6.63 7.47
N LEU A 114 -10.44 -5.50 8.03
CA LEU A 114 -9.68 -4.78 9.05
C LEU A 114 -9.60 -5.57 10.36
N LYS A 115 -10.69 -6.18 10.81
CA LYS A 115 -10.65 -7.07 11.98
C LYS A 115 -9.68 -8.22 11.78
N ARG A 116 -9.73 -8.88 10.61
CA ARG A 116 -8.82 -9.97 10.27
C ARG A 116 -7.36 -9.50 10.18
N LEU A 117 -7.10 -8.28 9.73
CA LEU A 117 -5.76 -7.68 9.76
C LEU A 117 -5.22 -7.61 11.19
N GLU A 118 -6.04 -7.20 12.17
CA GLU A 118 -5.63 -7.19 13.57
C GLU A 118 -5.30 -8.62 14.06
N ASP A 119 -6.12 -9.61 13.75
CA ASP A 119 -5.85 -11.01 14.09
C ASP A 119 -4.55 -11.52 13.40
N TRP A 120 -4.28 -11.10 12.18
CA TRP A 120 -3.08 -11.49 11.44
C TRP A 120 -1.79 -10.88 12.01
N LYS A 121 -1.85 -9.78 12.73
CA LYS A 121 -0.66 -9.23 13.41
C LYS A 121 -0.03 -10.22 14.39
N THR A 122 -0.81 -11.16 14.90
CA THR A 122 -0.34 -12.24 15.79
C THR A 122 -0.18 -13.58 15.08
N THR A 123 -1.11 -13.93 14.17
CA THR A 123 -1.19 -15.26 13.55
C THR A 123 -0.44 -15.37 12.22
N GLN A 124 -0.41 -14.30 11.43
CA GLN A 124 0.21 -14.22 10.12
C GLN A 124 0.96 -12.88 9.94
N ALA A 125 1.85 -12.58 10.88
CA ALA A 125 2.52 -11.29 10.98
C ALA A 125 3.26 -10.88 9.69
N ASN A 126 3.82 -11.83 8.95
CA ASN A 126 4.46 -11.54 7.67
C ASN A 126 3.49 -10.99 6.61
N ILE A 127 2.23 -11.41 6.59
CA ILE A 127 1.20 -10.86 5.72
C ILE A 127 0.74 -9.51 6.26
N ALA A 128 0.38 -9.45 7.54
CA ALA A 128 -0.11 -8.22 8.18
C ALA A 128 0.86 -7.04 8.05
N TYR A 129 2.15 -7.30 8.25
CA TYR A 129 3.22 -6.30 8.10
C TYR A 129 3.92 -6.34 6.73
N SER A 130 3.35 -7.06 5.77
CA SER A 130 3.74 -7.04 4.36
C SER A 130 5.21 -7.42 4.08
N HIS A 131 5.73 -8.43 4.75
CA HIS A 131 7.07 -8.95 4.56
C HIS A 131 7.07 -10.33 3.88
N PRO A 132 8.09 -10.63 3.02
CA PRO A 132 8.21 -11.94 2.42
C PRO A 132 8.37 -13.05 3.47
N ASN A 133 7.67 -14.17 3.29
CA ASN A 133 7.69 -15.28 4.25
C ASN A 133 9.10 -15.85 4.50
N TRP A 134 9.95 -15.90 3.44
CA TRP A 134 11.33 -16.37 3.60
C TRP A 134 12.15 -15.47 4.54
N LEU A 135 11.93 -14.15 4.49
CA LEU A 135 12.60 -13.19 5.35
C LEU A 135 12.14 -13.31 6.79
N PHE A 136 10.83 -13.42 7.00
CA PHE A 136 10.26 -13.66 8.33
C PHE A 136 10.78 -14.93 8.96
N LYS A 137 10.80 -16.06 8.21
CA LYS A 137 11.39 -17.34 8.69
C LYS A 137 12.86 -17.19 9.05
N LYS A 138 13.64 -16.43 8.28
CA LYS A 138 15.04 -16.15 8.58
C LYS A 138 15.19 -15.39 9.90
N TRP A 139 14.41 -14.34 10.10
CA TRP A 139 14.45 -13.56 11.35
C TRP A 139 13.95 -14.36 12.57
N LYS A 140 12.92 -15.17 12.43
CA LYS A 140 12.49 -16.10 13.50
C LYS A 140 13.61 -17.05 13.93
N LYS A 141 14.34 -17.61 12.98
CA LYS A 141 15.49 -18.48 13.28
C LYS A 141 16.62 -17.73 13.97
N GLN A 142 16.85 -16.46 13.63
CA GLN A 142 17.98 -15.67 14.12
C GLN A 142 17.68 -14.99 15.46
N PHE A 143 16.48 -14.49 15.67
CA PHE A 143 16.11 -13.62 16.80
C PHE A 143 14.99 -14.19 17.68
N GLY A 144 14.38 -15.31 17.29
CA GLY A 144 13.18 -15.85 17.95
C GLY A 144 11.90 -15.16 17.47
N ASP A 145 10.75 -15.75 17.84
CA ASP A 145 9.42 -15.34 17.34
C ASP A 145 9.05 -13.92 17.78
N THR A 146 9.29 -13.60 19.06
CA THR A 146 8.91 -12.31 19.65
C THR A 146 9.67 -11.15 18.99
N GLU A 147 10.98 -11.26 18.88
CA GLU A 147 11.81 -10.20 18.29
C GLU A 147 11.60 -10.07 16.77
N ALA A 148 11.40 -11.20 16.07
CA ALA A 148 11.06 -11.17 14.66
C ALA A 148 9.74 -10.42 14.40
N ASN A 149 8.72 -10.60 15.23
CA ASN A 149 7.47 -9.85 15.13
C ASN A 149 7.66 -8.35 15.40
N LYS A 150 8.47 -7.97 16.39
CA LYS A 150 8.80 -6.57 16.66
C LYS A 150 9.51 -5.92 15.46
N ILE A 151 10.44 -6.63 14.83
CA ILE A 151 11.14 -6.16 13.62
C ILE A 151 10.16 -5.91 12.48
N LEU A 152 9.21 -6.85 12.21
CA LEU A 152 8.18 -6.66 11.19
C LEU A 152 7.33 -5.42 11.48
N GLN A 153 6.87 -5.28 12.71
CA GLN A 153 6.05 -4.15 13.15
C GLN A 153 6.80 -2.83 12.96
N TRP A 154 8.04 -2.77 13.40
CA TRP A 154 8.87 -1.56 13.32
C TRP A 154 9.15 -1.17 11.86
N ASN A 155 9.50 -2.13 11.01
CA ASN A 155 9.78 -1.90 9.59
C ASN A 155 8.54 -1.45 8.80
N ASN A 156 7.34 -1.75 9.27
CA ASN A 156 6.10 -1.32 8.62
C ASN A 156 5.59 0.05 9.11
N GLN A 157 6.25 0.67 10.08
CA GLN A 157 5.89 2.02 10.52
C GLN A 157 6.32 3.08 9.49
N ILE A 158 5.59 4.19 9.48
CA ILE A 158 6.01 5.37 8.74
C ILE A 158 7.27 5.91 9.44
N PRO A 159 8.41 6.05 8.74
CA PRO A 159 9.62 6.53 9.37
C PRO A 159 9.44 7.98 9.84
N SER A 160 9.93 8.28 11.04
CA SER A 160 9.97 9.63 11.55
C SER A 160 10.94 10.50 10.74
N SER A 161 10.58 11.74 10.51
CA SER A 161 11.49 12.71 9.90
C SER A 161 12.42 13.27 10.98
N TYR A 162 13.72 13.25 10.71
CA TYR A 162 14.73 13.81 11.59
C TYR A 162 15.42 14.99 10.90
N ALA A 163 15.58 16.09 11.61
CA ALA A 163 16.41 17.20 11.18
C ALA A 163 17.56 17.37 12.18
N ARG A 164 18.78 17.48 11.67
CA ARG A 164 19.95 17.82 12.49
C ARG A 164 20.21 19.31 12.39
N TRP A 165 20.16 20.00 13.52
CA TRP A 165 20.61 21.40 13.59
C TRP A 165 22.11 21.46 13.28
N ASN A 166 22.49 22.30 12.31
CA ASN A 166 23.87 22.58 12.03
C ASN A 166 24.24 23.98 12.70
N PRO A 167 24.94 24.00 13.84
CA PRO A 167 25.25 25.25 14.51
C PRO A 167 26.26 26.12 13.76
N LEU A 168 26.88 25.57 12.68
CA LEU A 168 27.85 26.29 11.86
C LEU A 168 27.21 27.03 10.68
N CYS A 169 25.93 26.85 10.45
CA CYS A 169 25.12 27.58 9.46
C CYS A 169 24.22 28.57 10.21
N GLY A 170 24.80 29.65 10.69
CA GLY A 170 24.12 30.82 11.26
C GLY A 170 23.85 31.87 10.20
#